data_803fb089f492d1d751c459c7b2d2e2bd
#
_entry.id   803fb089f492d1d751c459c7b2d2e2bd
#
_cell.length_a   1.000
_cell.length_b   1.000
_cell.length_c   1.000
_cell.angle_alpha   90.00
_cell.angle_beta   90.00
_cell.angle_gamma   90.00
#
_symmetry.space_group_name_H-M   'P 1'
#
loop_
_entity.id
_entity.type
_entity.pdbx_description
1 polymer ?
#
loop_
_entity_poly.entity_id
_entity_poly.type
_entity_poly.pdbx_seq_one_letter_code
_entity_poly.pdbx_strand_id
1 'polypeptide(L)'
;MWNPNKDANVLYRRYDSAWPRIKRVPANRRGVYFQRLINFAESTPPINQLDHIVSTWRAGNHRHSALQAAVFDPRRDHNNARQMGFPCLHQVAFSPIGSNGADGLTVTGFYATQTMFEKAYGNFLGLSRLGYFMSKQMGLELVEVTCIAALEKLSGGFTKTDLRTLANNLAGITSVSEGT
;
A
#
# COMPACT_ATOMS: atom_id res chain seq x y z
N MET A 1 -14.32 10.49 1.25
CA MET A 1 -14.08 9.10 0.82
C MET A 1 -14.07 9.09 -0.70
N TRP A 2 -13.17 8.34 -1.36
CA TRP A 2 -13.20 8.20 -2.82
C TRP A 2 -14.45 7.45 -3.25
N ASN A 3 -15.06 7.91 -4.34
CA ASN A 3 -16.23 7.28 -4.92
C ASN A 3 -15.78 6.47 -6.15
N PRO A 4 -16.01 5.15 -6.21
CA PRO A 4 -15.57 4.28 -7.32
C PRO A 4 -16.18 4.67 -8.68
N ASN A 5 -17.29 5.39 -8.68
CA ASN A 5 -17.95 5.87 -9.91
C ASN A 5 -17.36 7.20 -10.43
N LYS A 6 -16.35 7.76 -9.76
CA LYS A 6 -15.68 8.98 -10.20
C LYS A 6 -14.35 8.66 -10.88
N ASP A 7 -14.02 9.46 -11.89
CA ASP A 7 -12.73 9.44 -12.57
C ASP A 7 -11.56 9.50 -11.55
N ALA A 8 -10.57 8.66 -11.74
CA ALA A 8 -9.34 8.61 -10.93
C ALA A 8 -8.63 9.97 -10.83
N ASN A 9 -8.66 10.76 -11.91
CA ASN A 9 -8.08 12.09 -11.96
C ASN A 9 -8.69 13.05 -10.92
N VAL A 10 -9.94 12.83 -10.52
CA VAL A 10 -10.56 13.60 -9.42
C VAL A 10 -9.86 13.32 -8.11
N LEU A 11 -9.50 12.05 -7.84
CA LEU A 11 -8.75 11.68 -6.64
C LEU A 11 -7.35 12.28 -6.67
N TYR A 12 -6.64 12.15 -7.79
CA TYR A 12 -5.27 12.66 -7.94
C TYR A 12 -5.21 14.17 -7.73
N ARG A 13 -6.04 14.95 -8.44
CA ARG A 13 -6.11 16.42 -8.29
C ARG A 13 -6.47 16.84 -6.87
N ARG A 14 -7.40 16.13 -6.21
CA ARG A 14 -7.78 16.42 -4.82
C ARG A 14 -6.61 16.17 -3.87
N TYR A 15 -5.83 15.12 -4.13
CA TYR A 15 -4.65 14.82 -3.32
C TYR A 15 -3.55 15.85 -3.53
N ASP A 16 -3.27 16.21 -4.79
CA ASP A 16 -2.29 17.25 -5.13
C ASP A 16 -2.64 18.60 -4.49
N SER A 17 -3.91 18.98 -4.50
CA SER A 17 -4.39 20.19 -3.82
C SER A 17 -4.20 20.14 -2.29
N ALA A 18 -4.28 18.95 -1.69
CA ALA A 18 -4.06 18.75 -0.26
C ALA A 18 -2.57 18.63 0.11
N TRP A 19 -1.71 18.25 -0.83
CA TRP A 19 -0.31 17.92 -0.60
C TRP A 19 0.50 19.05 0.09
N PRO A 20 0.38 20.35 -0.28
CA PRO A 20 1.10 21.41 0.40
C PRO A 20 0.78 21.49 1.91
N ARG A 21 -0.45 21.11 2.31
CA ARG A 21 -0.85 21.03 3.72
C ARG A 21 -0.30 19.79 4.40
N ILE A 22 -0.39 18.64 3.74
CA ILE A 22 0.11 17.34 4.25
C ILE A 22 1.63 17.41 4.48
N LYS A 23 2.37 18.03 3.56
CA LYS A 23 3.83 18.18 3.60
C LYS A 23 4.34 19.05 4.76
N ARG A 24 3.48 19.87 5.38
CA ARG A 24 3.83 20.68 6.57
C ARG A 24 4.17 19.84 7.80
N VAL A 25 3.58 18.65 7.89
CA VAL A 25 3.91 17.70 8.97
C VAL A 25 5.31 17.15 8.74
N PRO A 26 6.26 17.28 9.69
CA PRO A 26 7.65 16.87 9.49
C PRO A 26 7.82 15.42 9.00
N ALA A 27 7.03 14.49 9.55
CA ALA A 27 7.05 13.08 9.15
C ALA A 27 6.64 12.85 7.68
N ASN A 28 5.91 13.78 7.07
CA ASN A 28 5.43 13.66 5.69
C ASN A 28 6.30 14.37 4.65
N ARG A 29 7.32 15.14 5.09
CA ARG A 29 8.13 16.00 4.20
C ARG A 29 8.78 15.26 3.03
N ARG A 30 9.12 14.00 3.22
CA ARG A 30 9.77 13.15 2.20
C ARG A 30 8.78 12.38 1.32
N GLY A 31 7.50 12.67 1.41
CA GLY A 31 6.41 11.99 0.72
C GLY A 31 5.77 10.91 1.58
N VAL A 32 4.49 10.75 1.38
CA VAL A 32 3.71 9.62 1.89
C VAL A 32 3.49 8.61 0.76
N TYR A 33 3.10 7.39 1.06
CA TYR A 33 3.00 6.32 0.06
C TYR A 33 2.18 6.73 -1.17
N PHE A 34 0.97 7.24 -0.97
CA PHE A 34 0.10 7.60 -2.09
C PHE A 34 0.69 8.73 -2.94
N GLN A 35 1.32 9.74 -2.32
CA GLN A 35 1.99 10.82 -3.06
C GLN A 35 3.12 10.28 -3.94
N ARG A 36 3.92 9.34 -3.42
CA ARG A 36 5.01 8.74 -4.19
C ARG A 36 4.50 7.85 -5.33
N LEU A 37 3.30 7.27 -5.20
CA LEU A 37 2.67 6.48 -6.25
C LEU A 37 2.15 7.34 -7.40
N ILE A 38 1.60 8.54 -7.11
CA ILE A 38 1.01 9.42 -8.12
C ILE A 38 1.95 10.53 -8.61
N ASN A 39 3.06 10.77 -7.91
CA ASN A 39 4.11 11.72 -8.30
C ASN A 39 5.47 11.20 -7.84
N PHE A 40 5.97 10.17 -8.53
CA PHE A 40 7.23 9.53 -8.19
C PHE A 40 8.41 10.47 -8.42
N ALA A 41 9.33 10.50 -7.45
CA ALA A 41 10.55 11.31 -7.50
C ALA A 41 10.32 12.82 -7.59
N GLU A 42 9.10 13.32 -7.36
CA GLU A 42 8.74 14.75 -7.58
C GLU A 42 9.20 15.26 -8.96
N SER A 43 9.05 14.40 -9.98
CA SER A 43 9.50 14.68 -11.34
C SER A 43 8.64 15.75 -12.04
N THR A 44 9.20 16.37 -13.07
CA THR A 44 8.48 17.30 -13.95
C THR A 44 8.65 16.82 -15.40
N PRO A 45 7.57 16.37 -16.09
CA PRO A 45 6.21 16.23 -15.57
C PRO A 45 6.10 15.11 -14.49
N PRO A 46 5.04 15.12 -13.65
CA PRO A 46 4.81 14.11 -12.63
C PRO A 46 4.69 12.70 -13.22
N ILE A 47 5.38 11.73 -12.63
CA ILE A 47 5.23 10.32 -12.98
C ILE A 47 4.14 9.71 -12.10
N ASN A 48 2.94 9.57 -12.66
CA ASN A 48 1.84 8.87 -12.01
C ASN A 48 1.89 7.38 -12.36
N GLN A 49 2.46 6.58 -11.46
CA GLN A 49 2.63 5.14 -11.66
C GLN A 49 1.28 4.40 -11.70
N LEU A 50 0.30 4.83 -10.91
CA LEU A 50 -1.02 4.18 -10.87
C LEU A 50 -1.77 4.37 -12.19
N ASP A 51 -1.76 5.57 -12.74
CA ASP A 51 -2.36 5.88 -14.03
C ASP A 51 -1.67 5.12 -15.18
N HIS A 52 -0.34 5.04 -15.13
CA HIS A 52 0.43 4.25 -16.08
C HIS A 52 0.06 2.75 -16.01
N ILE A 53 -0.08 2.18 -14.83
CA ILE A 53 -0.48 0.77 -14.65
C ILE A 53 -1.87 0.52 -15.23
N VAL A 54 -2.84 1.39 -14.93
CA VAL A 54 -4.20 1.28 -15.47
C VAL A 54 -4.21 1.38 -16.98
N SER A 55 -3.46 2.32 -17.54
CA SER A 55 -3.33 2.50 -19.01
C SER A 55 -2.67 1.29 -19.66
N THR A 56 -1.61 0.76 -19.06
CA THR A 56 -0.91 -0.45 -19.52
C THR A 56 -1.83 -1.66 -19.51
N TRP A 57 -2.59 -1.85 -18.44
CA TRP A 57 -3.57 -2.93 -18.34
C TRP A 57 -4.64 -2.82 -19.45
N ARG A 58 -5.22 -1.64 -19.63
CA ARG A 58 -6.27 -1.40 -20.63
C ARG A 58 -5.80 -1.57 -22.08
N ALA A 59 -4.53 -1.25 -22.34
CA ALA A 59 -3.93 -1.42 -23.65
C ALA A 59 -3.75 -2.92 -24.02
N GLY A 60 -3.73 -3.81 -23.04
CA GLY A 60 -3.39 -5.22 -23.26
C GLY A 60 -1.95 -5.41 -23.73
N ASN A 61 -1.58 -6.63 -24.10
CA ASN A 61 -0.26 -6.98 -24.65
C ASN A 61 0.93 -6.44 -23.82
N HIS A 62 0.88 -6.66 -22.51
CA HIS A 62 1.94 -6.26 -21.57
C HIS A 62 2.42 -7.47 -20.76
N ARG A 63 3.61 -7.34 -20.18
CA ARG A 63 4.09 -8.30 -19.18
C ARG A 63 3.46 -7.99 -17.82
N HIS A 64 3.07 -9.00 -17.07
CA HIS A 64 2.54 -8.81 -15.71
C HIS A 64 3.51 -8.06 -14.80
N SER A 65 4.82 -8.20 -15.02
CA SER A 65 5.85 -7.43 -14.30
C SER A 65 5.81 -5.91 -14.53
N ALA A 66 5.07 -5.43 -15.53
CA ALA A 66 4.85 -3.99 -15.73
C ALA A 66 3.81 -3.40 -14.76
N LEU A 67 3.00 -4.25 -14.11
CA LEU A 67 1.92 -3.81 -13.25
C LEU A 67 2.39 -3.67 -11.79
N GLN A 68 3.42 -2.87 -11.58
CA GLN A 68 3.99 -2.61 -10.25
C GLN A 68 4.38 -1.15 -10.08
N ALA A 69 4.35 -0.69 -8.85
CA ALA A 69 4.72 0.68 -8.48
C ALA A 69 5.75 0.69 -7.35
N ALA A 70 6.78 1.52 -7.50
CA ALA A 70 7.79 1.76 -6.48
C ALA A 70 7.41 2.91 -5.57
N VAL A 71 7.65 2.74 -4.28
CA VAL A 71 7.55 3.81 -3.28
C VAL A 71 8.95 4.25 -2.83
N PHE A 72 9.87 3.28 -2.70
CA PHE A 72 11.26 3.53 -2.39
C PHE A 72 11.98 4.15 -3.60
N ASP A 73 12.66 5.27 -3.38
CA ASP A 73 13.53 5.92 -4.37
C ASP A 73 14.96 5.99 -3.82
N PRO A 74 15.91 5.20 -4.36
CA PRO A 74 17.29 5.18 -3.88
C PRO A 74 17.96 6.56 -3.86
N ARG A 75 17.60 7.44 -4.78
CA ARG A 75 18.18 8.80 -4.87
C ARG A 75 17.76 9.69 -3.70
N ARG A 76 16.58 9.44 -3.13
CA ARG A 76 16.01 10.22 -2.03
C ARG A 76 16.19 9.55 -0.67
N ASP A 77 16.13 8.21 -0.66
CA ASP A 77 15.99 7.43 0.55
C ASP A 77 17.33 6.83 1.02
N HIS A 78 18.31 6.61 0.12
CA HIS A 78 19.65 6.22 0.51
C HIS A 78 20.43 7.44 1.03
N ASN A 79 20.47 7.58 2.35
CA ASN A 79 21.34 8.54 3.01
C ASN A 79 21.68 8.09 4.44
N ASN A 80 22.74 8.65 5.03
CA ASN A 80 23.26 8.26 6.33
C ASN A 80 22.51 8.92 7.50
N ALA A 81 21.55 9.81 7.24
CA ALA A 81 20.80 10.45 8.30
C ALA A 81 19.67 9.56 8.81
N ARG A 82 19.45 9.54 10.13
CA ARG A 82 18.22 8.99 10.70
C ARG A 82 17.03 9.77 10.15
N GLN A 83 16.27 9.13 9.29
CA GLN A 83 15.14 9.77 8.62
C GLN A 83 13.83 9.45 9.33
N MET A 84 13.17 10.49 9.78
CA MET A 84 11.73 10.40 10.02
C MET A 84 11.01 10.40 8.66
N GLY A 85 10.10 9.47 8.44
CA GLY A 85 9.33 9.38 7.19
C GLY A 85 10.00 8.57 6.08
N PHE A 86 10.98 7.72 6.41
CA PHE A 86 11.46 6.68 5.48
C PHE A 86 10.29 5.76 5.10
N PRO A 87 10.08 5.47 3.80
CA PRO A 87 8.98 4.62 3.39
C PRO A 87 9.24 3.16 3.81
N CYS A 88 8.41 2.64 4.72
CA CYS A 88 8.46 1.22 5.05
C CYS A 88 7.91 0.38 3.90
N LEU A 89 6.85 0.83 3.23
CA LEU A 89 6.39 0.25 1.97
C LEU A 89 7.38 0.61 0.86
N HIS A 90 7.94 -0.41 0.21
CA HIS A 90 8.91 -0.21 -0.87
C HIS A 90 8.29 -0.34 -2.24
N GLN A 91 7.38 -1.28 -2.41
CA GLN A 91 6.81 -1.65 -3.70
C GLN A 91 5.41 -2.22 -3.52
N VAL A 92 4.57 -2.01 -4.52
CA VAL A 92 3.27 -2.65 -4.66
C VAL A 92 3.18 -3.30 -6.03
N ALA A 93 2.79 -4.58 -6.08
CA ALA A 93 2.47 -5.28 -7.32
C ALA A 93 0.96 -5.49 -7.43
N PHE A 94 0.45 -5.33 -8.63
CA PHE A 94 -0.95 -5.55 -8.99
C PHE A 94 -1.00 -6.72 -9.98
N SER A 95 -1.51 -7.86 -9.54
CA SER A 95 -1.47 -9.11 -10.29
C SER A 95 -2.88 -9.56 -10.67
N PRO A 96 -3.32 -9.32 -11.91
CA PRO A 96 -4.52 -9.94 -12.43
C PRO A 96 -4.39 -11.46 -12.42
N ILE A 97 -5.42 -12.18 -12.01
CA ILE A 97 -5.46 -13.63 -11.91
C ILE A 97 -6.49 -14.23 -12.86
N GLY A 98 -6.30 -15.53 -13.19
CA GLY A 98 -7.15 -16.25 -14.12
C GLY A 98 -6.80 -16.03 -15.58
N SER A 99 -7.58 -16.65 -16.45
CA SER A 99 -7.41 -16.52 -17.90
C SER A 99 -7.68 -15.08 -18.34
N ASN A 100 -6.65 -14.40 -18.82
CA ASN A 100 -6.71 -12.98 -19.20
C ASN A 100 -7.10 -12.02 -18.06
N GLY A 101 -6.85 -12.39 -16.80
CA GLY A 101 -7.21 -11.58 -15.63
C GLY A 101 -8.68 -11.62 -15.24
N ALA A 102 -9.46 -12.56 -15.81
CA ALA A 102 -10.91 -12.60 -15.61
C ALA A 102 -11.36 -12.87 -14.17
N ASP A 103 -10.50 -13.53 -13.35
CA ASP A 103 -10.87 -13.96 -12.00
C ASP A 103 -10.63 -12.87 -10.94
N GLY A 104 -9.97 -11.77 -11.30
CA GLY A 104 -9.83 -10.62 -10.43
C GLY A 104 -8.41 -10.11 -10.28
N LEU A 105 -8.17 -9.33 -9.21
CA LEU A 105 -6.90 -8.68 -8.89
C LEU A 105 -6.41 -9.11 -7.52
N THR A 106 -5.17 -9.57 -7.43
CA THR A 106 -4.43 -9.66 -6.18
C THR A 106 -3.46 -8.49 -6.06
N VAL A 107 -3.24 -8.03 -4.82
CA VAL A 107 -2.34 -6.90 -4.54
C VAL A 107 -1.33 -7.32 -3.48
N THR A 108 -0.04 -7.19 -3.80
CA THR A 108 1.05 -7.52 -2.89
C THR A 108 1.85 -6.27 -2.56
N GLY A 109 1.94 -5.92 -1.27
CA GLY A 109 2.81 -4.87 -0.77
C GLY A 109 4.04 -5.44 -0.07
N PHE A 110 5.23 -4.95 -0.44
CA PHE A 110 6.48 -5.30 0.24
C PHE A 110 6.94 -4.18 1.16
N TYR A 111 7.12 -4.51 2.43
CA TYR A 111 7.61 -3.63 3.49
C TYR A 111 8.99 -4.10 3.96
N ALA A 112 10.00 -3.23 3.89
CA ALA A 112 11.32 -3.57 4.43
C ALA A 112 11.28 -3.76 5.95
N THR A 113 10.46 -2.98 6.63
CA THR A 113 10.21 -3.11 8.07
C THR A 113 8.79 -2.64 8.38
N GLN A 114 8.19 -3.25 9.39
CA GLN A 114 6.87 -2.88 9.88
C GLN A 114 6.83 -2.95 11.40
N THR A 115 6.07 -2.06 12.04
CA THR A 115 5.79 -2.11 13.47
C THR A 115 4.40 -2.68 13.67
N MET A 116 4.30 -3.88 14.23
CA MET A 116 3.08 -4.69 14.23
C MET A 116 1.90 -3.93 14.88
N PHE A 117 2.03 -3.54 16.13
CA PHE A 117 0.87 -2.99 16.86
C PHE A 117 0.56 -1.53 16.51
N GLU A 118 1.55 -0.73 16.11
CA GLU A 118 1.34 0.69 15.84
C GLU A 118 1.02 1.00 14.39
N LYS A 119 1.54 0.20 13.44
CA LYS A 119 1.53 0.53 12.01
C LYS A 119 0.85 -0.50 11.12
N ALA A 120 0.90 -1.79 11.48
CA ALA A 120 0.45 -2.86 10.58
C ALA A 120 -1.01 -2.70 10.16
N TYR A 121 -1.91 -2.44 11.11
CA TYR A 121 -3.32 -2.24 10.78
C TYR A 121 -3.54 -1.11 9.77
N GLY A 122 -2.89 0.03 9.96
CA GLY A 122 -2.96 1.16 9.04
C GLY A 122 -2.40 0.83 7.67
N ASN A 123 -1.31 0.06 7.62
CA ASN A 123 -0.70 -0.41 6.38
C ASN A 123 -1.62 -1.37 5.63
N PHE A 124 -2.20 -2.35 6.31
CA PHE A 124 -3.15 -3.30 5.71
C PHE A 124 -4.39 -2.59 5.16
N LEU A 125 -4.97 -1.69 5.94
CA LEU A 125 -6.11 -0.90 5.52
C LEU A 125 -5.77 0.01 4.31
N GLY A 126 -4.59 0.62 4.32
CA GLY A 126 -4.10 1.46 3.23
C GLY A 126 -3.90 0.65 1.94
N LEU A 127 -3.27 -0.53 2.05
CA LEU A 127 -3.03 -1.42 0.92
C LEU A 127 -4.35 -1.97 0.35
N SER A 128 -5.29 -2.36 1.23
CA SER A 128 -6.63 -2.83 0.81
C SER A 128 -7.42 -1.74 0.07
N ARG A 129 -7.37 -0.50 0.55
CA ARG A 129 -8.01 0.65 -0.12
C ARG A 129 -7.37 0.97 -1.46
N LEU A 130 -6.05 0.88 -1.55
CA LEU A 130 -5.32 1.03 -2.82
C LEU A 130 -5.70 -0.09 -3.78
N GLY A 131 -5.73 -1.34 -3.31
CA GLY A 131 -6.13 -2.50 -4.11
C GLY A 131 -7.55 -2.35 -4.64
N TYR A 132 -8.50 -1.96 -3.80
CA TYR A 132 -9.87 -1.69 -4.22
C TYR A 132 -9.97 -0.56 -5.25
N PHE A 133 -9.21 0.52 -5.06
CA PHE A 133 -9.14 1.60 -6.06
C PHE A 133 -8.64 1.08 -7.40
N MET A 134 -7.53 0.35 -7.41
CA MET A 134 -6.91 -0.16 -8.63
C MET A 134 -7.80 -1.22 -9.31
N SER A 135 -8.41 -2.13 -8.56
CA SER A 135 -9.31 -3.12 -9.14
C SER A 135 -10.46 -2.44 -9.89
N LYS A 136 -11.09 -1.42 -9.31
CA LYS A 136 -12.17 -0.67 -10.00
C LYS A 136 -11.66 0.10 -11.22
N GLN A 137 -10.46 0.67 -11.18
CA GLN A 137 -9.87 1.34 -12.34
C GLN A 137 -9.48 0.35 -13.46
N MET A 138 -9.12 -0.87 -13.12
CA MET A 138 -8.78 -1.93 -14.06
C MET A 138 -10.00 -2.73 -14.56
N GLY A 139 -11.19 -2.49 -14.00
CA GLY A 139 -12.41 -3.24 -14.32
C GLY A 139 -12.42 -4.65 -13.73
N LEU A 140 -11.72 -4.85 -12.62
CA LEU A 140 -11.57 -6.13 -11.92
C LEU A 140 -12.22 -6.10 -10.53
N GLU A 141 -12.36 -7.26 -9.91
CA GLU A 141 -12.68 -7.38 -8.49
C GLU A 141 -11.40 -7.59 -7.66
N LEU A 142 -11.31 -6.96 -6.50
CA LEU A 142 -10.21 -7.23 -5.55
C LEU A 142 -10.46 -8.57 -4.85
N VAL A 143 -9.57 -9.53 -5.07
CA VAL A 143 -9.69 -10.89 -4.51
C VAL A 143 -8.83 -11.05 -3.27
N GLU A 144 -7.59 -10.56 -3.31
CA GLU A 144 -6.65 -10.79 -2.22
C GLU A 144 -5.70 -9.60 -2.02
N VAL A 145 -5.30 -9.40 -0.78
CA VAL A 145 -4.27 -8.44 -0.40
C VAL A 145 -3.22 -9.15 0.45
N THR A 146 -2.01 -9.24 -0.08
CA THR A 146 -0.85 -9.83 0.59
C THR A 146 0.09 -8.74 1.08
N CYS A 147 0.48 -8.82 2.34
CA CYS A 147 1.47 -7.92 2.93
C CYS A 147 2.70 -8.74 3.35
N ILE A 148 3.84 -8.45 2.74
CA ILE A 148 5.12 -9.08 3.04
C ILE A 148 5.98 -8.08 3.80
N ALA A 149 6.34 -8.40 5.04
CA ALA A 149 7.29 -7.61 5.83
C ALA A 149 8.59 -8.39 6.01
N ALA A 150 9.72 -7.83 5.57
CA ALA A 150 11.02 -8.46 5.73
C ALA A 150 11.45 -8.49 7.21
N LEU A 151 11.06 -7.48 7.97
CA LEU A 151 11.29 -7.40 9.41
C LEU A 151 10.06 -6.83 10.12
N GLU A 152 9.46 -7.64 10.98
CA GLU A 152 8.43 -7.17 11.91
C GLU A 152 9.06 -6.76 13.23
N LYS A 153 8.68 -5.58 13.72
CA LYS A 153 9.07 -5.06 15.02
C LYS A 153 7.87 -5.04 15.94
N LEU A 154 8.03 -5.58 17.12
CA LEU A 154 7.09 -5.32 18.21
C LEU A 154 7.33 -3.89 18.70
N SER A 155 6.30 -3.08 18.79
CA SER A 155 6.42 -1.74 19.37
C SER A 155 6.77 -1.81 20.86
N GLY A 156 7.55 -0.85 21.33
CA GLY A 156 7.92 -0.76 22.75
C GLY A 156 6.70 -0.61 23.65
N GLY A 157 6.71 -1.29 24.79
CA GLY A 157 5.65 -1.25 25.78
C GLY A 157 4.92 -2.57 26.00
N PHE A 158 4.97 -3.49 25.06
CA PHE A 158 4.40 -4.84 25.26
C PHE A 158 5.44 -5.75 25.95
N THR A 159 5.04 -6.30 27.09
CA THR A 159 5.82 -7.33 27.79
C THR A 159 5.55 -8.70 27.17
N LYS A 160 6.42 -9.70 27.48
CA LYS A 160 6.17 -11.08 27.09
C LYS A 160 4.84 -11.61 27.67
N THR A 161 4.46 -11.09 28.83
CA THR A 161 3.19 -11.46 29.50
C THR A 161 2.00 -10.92 28.70
N ASP A 162 2.03 -9.67 28.24
CA ASP A 162 0.98 -9.09 27.42
C ASP A 162 0.78 -9.87 26.13
N LEU A 163 1.87 -10.26 25.47
CA LEU A 163 1.83 -11.05 24.23
C LEU A 163 1.25 -12.47 24.47
N ARG A 164 1.60 -13.12 25.60
CA ARG A 164 1.01 -14.41 25.96
C ARG A 164 -0.49 -14.29 26.24
N THR A 165 -0.89 -13.25 26.97
CA THR A 165 -2.29 -12.96 27.23
C THR A 165 -3.07 -12.75 25.93
N LEU A 166 -2.52 -11.96 25.02
CA LEU A 166 -3.13 -11.75 23.71
C LEU A 166 -3.26 -13.06 22.91
N ALA A 167 -2.20 -13.88 22.88
CA ALA A 167 -2.20 -15.16 22.18
C ALA A 167 -3.25 -16.12 22.76
N ASN A 168 -3.37 -16.20 24.10
CA ASN A 168 -4.35 -17.04 24.77
C ASN A 168 -5.79 -16.56 24.49
N ASN A 169 -6.03 -15.26 24.48
CA ASN A 169 -7.33 -14.69 24.16
C ASN A 169 -7.75 -15.01 22.70
N LEU A 170 -6.80 -14.93 21.75
CA LEU A 170 -7.06 -15.28 20.36
C LEU A 170 -7.33 -16.78 20.18
N ALA A 171 -6.59 -17.66 20.86
CA ALA A 171 -6.81 -19.09 20.84
C ALA A 171 -8.21 -19.46 21.40
N GLY A 172 -8.68 -18.75 22.43
CA GLY A 172 -10.03 -18.89 22.97
C GLY A 172 -11.14 -18.50 21.99
N ILE A 173 -10.89 -17.51 21.13
CA ILE A 173 -11.86 -17.07 20.11
C ILE A 173 -11.96 -18.09 18.97
N THR A 174 -10.85 -18.66 18.53
CA THR A 174 -10.83 -19.67 17.45
C THR A 174 -11.51 -20.96 17.85
N SER A 175 -11.40 -21.38 19.10
CA SER A 175 -12.08 -22.60 19.60
C SER A 175 -13.61 -22.48 19.69
N VAL A 176 -14.15 -21.27 19.77
CA VAL A 176 -15.61 -21.02 19.79
C VAL A 176 -16.21 -21.03 18.38
N SER A 177 -15.43 -20.72 17.35
CA SER A 177 -15.90 -20.67 15.95
C SER A 177 -15.94 -22.03 15.25
N GLU A 178 -15.28 -23.05 15.78
CA GLU A 178 -15.28 -24.42 15.24
C GLU A 178 -16.38 -25.31 15.84
N GLY A 179 -17.19 -24.81 16.77
CA GLY A 179 -18.23 -25.53 17.49
C GLY A 179 -19.68 -25.16 17.12
N THR A 180 -19.88 -24.42 16.02
CA THR A 180 -21.19 -24.09 15.45
C THR A 180 -21.24 -24.47 13.98
#